data_fa4efb4e807083c78b125f44f6c60e08
#
_entry.id   fa4efb4e807083c78b125f44f6c60e08
#
_cell.length_a   1.000
_cell.length_b   1.000
_cell.length_c   1.000
_cell.angle_alpha   90.00
_cell.angle_beta   90.00
_cell.angle_gamma   90.00
#
_symmetry.space_group_name_H-M   'P 1'
#
loop_
_entity.id
_entity.type
_entity.pdbx_description
1 polymer ?
#
loop_
_entity_poly.entity_id
_entity_poly.type
_entity_poly.pdbx_seq_one_letter_code
_entity_poly.pdbx_strand_id
1 'polypeptide(L)'
;ARVAQLSVRQQLQGDGAVITAKAQVEQYGDCTCTLQVTCPDGTVLTEKGTEAVFKIEKPELWWTRELSGKDRQPLYTVSAVLTAKEKELDRTEKRVGLRTIELNRERDPYGMNFQFRLNGVPLFIKGSNLIPPDSFITRFDDKKLEALLDAAQFANLNMLRVWGGGYYASDAFYDACDRRGLLVLS
;
A
#
# COMPACT_ATOMS: atom_id res chain seq x y z
N ALA A 1 23.31 11.45 -8.34
CA ALA A 1 21.86 11.39 -8.64
C ALA A 1 21.18 10.53 -7.61
N ARG A 2 19.95 10.88 -7.21
CA ARG A 2 19.13 10.08 -6.31
C ARG A 2 17.64 10.23 -6.66
N VAL A 3 16.83 9.26 -6.29
CA VAL A 3 15.37 9.35 -6.30
C VAL A 3 14.93 10.01 -4.99
N ALA A 4 14.51 11.28 -5.06
CA ALA A 4 14.07 12.03 -3.88
C ALA A 4 12.69 11.56 -3.41
N GLN A 5 11.80 11.19 -4.37
CA GLN A 5 10.46 10.71 -4.06
C GLN A 5 9.94 9.81 -5.18
N LEU A 6 9.26 8.73 -4.80
CA LEU A 6 8.45 7.91 -5.71
C LEU A 6 7.00 8.01 -5.30
N SER A 7 6.15 8.57 -6.17
CA SER A 7 4.70 8.64 -6.00
C SER A 7 4.04 7.56 -6.84
N VAL A 8 3.12 6.82 -6.24
CA VAL A 8 2.38 5.74 -6.90
C VAL A 8 0.89 5.96 -6.69
N ARG A 9 0.11 5.89 -7.76
CA ARG A 9 -1.35 5.89 -7.73
C ARG A 9 -1.86 4.67 -8.46
N GLN A 10 -2.94 4.10 -7.98
CA GLN A 10 -3.61 2.99 -8.62
C GLN A 10 -5.09 3.30 -8.86
N GLN A 11 -5.65 2.75 -9.92
CA GLN A 11 -7.07 2.87 -10.24
C GLN A 11 -7.53 1.59 -10.94
N LEU A 12 -8.62 1.01 -10.46
CA LEU A 12 -9.30 -0.09 -11.16
C LEU A 12 -10.13 0.49 -12.30
N GLN A 13 -10.09 -0.15 -13.48
CA GLN A 13 -10.82 0.27 -14.69
C GLN A 13 -11.42 -0.95 -15.39
N GLY A 14 -12.73 -1.16 -15.25
CA GLY A 14 -13.36 -2.39 -15.73
C GLY A 14 -12.72 -3.61 -15.09
N ASP A 15 -12.27 -4.57 -15.91
CA ASP A 15 -11.62 -5.80 -15.46
C ASP A 15 -10.11 -5.65 -15.27
N GLY A 16 -9.56 -4.45 -15.51
CA GLY A 16 -8.14 -4.15 -15.40
C GLY A 16 -7.82 -3.14 -14.31
N ALA A 17 -6.53 -2.79 -14.22
CA ALA A 17 -6.02 -1.74 -13.35
C ALA A 17 -4.98 -0.89 -14.06
N VAL A 18 -4.83 0.33 -13.59
CA VAL A 18 -3.79 1.26 -14.02
C VAL A 18 -2.95 1.66 -12.81
N ILE A 19 -1.64 1.53 -12.93
CA ILE A 19 -0.67 2.04 -11.97
C ILE A 19 0.06 3.22 -12.62
N THR A 20 -0.06 4.40 -12.02
CA THR A 20 0.70 5.58 -12.43
C THR A 20 1.85 5.78 -11.44
N ALA A 21 3.07 5.77 -11.96
CA ALA A 21 4.28 6.00 -11.18
C ALA A 21 4.95 7.31 -11.60
N LYS A 22 5.41 8.08 -10.61
CA LYS A 22 6.15 9.32 -10.83
C LYS A 22 7.32 9.42 -9.85
N ALA A 23 8.54 9.47 -10.40
CA ALA A 23 9.77 9.67 -9.65
C ALA A 23 10.20 11.14 -9.70
N GLN A 24 10.48 11.73 -8.57
CA GLN A 24 11.20 12.98 -8.47
C GLN A 24 12.69 12.66 -8.30
N VAL A 25 13.49 13.11 -9.26
CA VAL A 25 14.92 12.81 -9.32
C VAL A 25 15.73 14.07 -9.07
N GLU A 26 16.68 13.99 -8.16
CA GLU A 26 17.74 14.97 -8.02
C GLU A 26 18.94 14.51 -8.86
N GLN A 27 19.17 15.18 -9.97
CA GLN A 27 20.10 14.75 -10.99
C GLN A 27 21.38 15.56 -10.96
N TYR A 28 22.51 14.84 -10.94
CA TYR A 28 23.84 15.41 -11.13
C TYR A 28 24.53 14.56 -12.22
N GLY A 29 24.70 15.15 -13.41
CA GLY A 29 25.27 14.45 -14.57
C GLY A 29 24.27 13.62 -15.36
N ASP A 30 24.77 12.87 -16.34
CA ASP A 30 23.95 12.04 -17.21
C ASP A 30 23.49 10.76 -16.50
N CYS A 31 22.20 10.65 -16.24
CA CYS A 31 21.61 9.43 -15.74
C CYS A 31 20.26 9.15 -16.43
N THR A 32 19.87 7.90 -16.46
CA THR A 32 18.58 7.44 -16.98
C THR A 32 17.73 6.95 -15.81
N CYS A 33 16.49 7.43 -15.73
CA CYS A 33 15.49 6.88 -14.84
C CYS A 33 14.68 5.80 -15.55
N THR A 34 14.46 4.68 -14.90
CA THR A 34 13.61 3.59 -15.36
C THR A 34 12.60 3.27 -14.28
N LEU A 35 11.31 3.29 -14.64
CA LEU A 35 10.22 2.87 -13.77
C LEU A 35 9.83 1.43 -14.08
N GLN A 36 9.60 0.64 -13.05
CA GLN A 36 9.23 -0.78 -13.17
C GLN A 36 8.06 -1.09 -12.26
N VAL A 37 7.21 -2.02 -12.72
CA VAL A 37 6.17 -2.65 -11.88
C VAL A 37 6.40 -4.14 -11.92
N THR A 38 6.66 -4.74 -10.77
CA THR A 38 6.70 -6.20 -10.60
C THR A 38 5.36 -6.65 -10.05
N CYS A 39 4.66 -7.48 -10.80
CA CYS A 39 3.37 -8.07 -10.43
C CYS A 39 3.56 -9.23 -9.44
N PRO A 40 2.50 -9.64 -8.70
CA PRO A 40 2.57 -10.77 -7.76
C PRO A 40 2.99 -12.10 -8.40
N ASP A 41 2.71 -12.31 -9.69
CA ASP A 41 3.10 -13.48 -10.48
C ASP A 41 4.56 -13.45 -10.97
N GLY A 42 5.30 -12.37 -10.68
CA GLY A 42 6.67 -12.15 -11.11
C GLY A 42 6.82 -11.45 -12.46
N THR A 43 5.73 -11.16 -13.16
CA THR A 43 5.78 -10.37 -14.41
C THR A 43 6.32 -8.97 -14.13
N VAL A 44 7.25 -8.49 -14.97
CA VAL A 44 7.87 -7.16 -14.84
C VAL A 44 7.51 -6.31 -16.04
N LEU A 45 6.90 -5.17 -15.79
CA LEU A 45 6.63 -4.12 -16.76
C LEU A 45 7.65 -2.99 -16.56
N THR A 46 8.17 -2.44 -17.64
CA THR A 46 9.27 -1.46 -17.57
C THR A 46 9.05 -0.32 -18.55
N GLU A 47 9.25 0.91 -18.08
CA GLU A 47 9.18 2.13 -18.88
C GLU A 47 10.35 3.06 -18.52
N LYS A 48 10.95 3.70 -19.55
CA LYS A 48 12.00 4.70 -19.35
C LYS A 48 11.38 6.08 -19.12
N GLY A 49 11.90 6.81 -18.15
CA GLY A 49 11.45 8.14 -17.81
C GLY A 49 11.14 8.27 -16.32
N THR A 50 10.76 9.46 -15.92
CA THR A 50 10.39 9.80 -14.53
C THR A 50 8.89 9.72 -14.28
N GLU A 51 8.08 9.45 -15.30
CA GLU A 51 6.64 9.26 -15.19
C GLU A 51 6.20 8.18 -16.18
N ALA A 52 5.38 7.24 -15.70
CA ALA A 52 4.87 6.14 -16.51
C ALA A 52 3.49 5.69 -16.05
N VAL A 53 2.74 5.09 -16.98
CA VAL A 53 1.42 4.51 -16.78
C VAL A 53 1.46 3.05 -17.20
N PHE A 54 1.27 2.14 -16.25
CA PHE A 54 1.27 0.71 -16.48
C PHE A 54 -0.16 0.19 -16.46
N LYS A 55 -0.54 -0.58 -17.49
CA LYS A 55 -1.84 -1.24 -17.60
C LYS A 55 -1.71 -2.70 -17.19
N ILE A 56 -2.56 -3.15 -16.29
CA ILE A 56 -2.64 -4.52 -15.79
C ILE A 56 -4.00 -5.09 -16.24
N GLU A 57 -4.01 -6.04 -17.14
CA GLU A 57 -5.26 -6.56 -17.73
C GLU A 57 -6.09 -7.42 -16.78
N LYS A 58 -5.44 -8.24 -15.95
CA LYS A 58 -6.09 -9.14 -14.99
C LYS A 58 -5.42 -9.00 -13.63
N PRO A 59 -5.72 -7.94 -12.88
CA PRO A 59 -5.04 -7.68 -11.63
C PRO A 59 -5.46 -8.67 -10.54
N GLU A 60 -4.49 -9.15 -9.76
CA GLU A 60 -4.79 -9.74 -8.48
C GLU A 60 -5.13 -8.62 -7.49
N LEU A 61 -6.37 -8.65 -6.98
CA LEU A 61 -6.85 -7.60 -6.08
C LEU A 61 -6.40 -7.87 -4.64
N TRP A 62 -6.08 -6.78 -3.96
CA TRP A 62 -5.82 -6.77 -2.53
C TRP A 62 -7.14 -6.85 -1.75
N TRP A 63 -7.16 -7.65 -0.70
CA TRP A 63 -8.31 -7.87 0.17
C TRP A 63 -7.90 -7.85 1.64
N THR A 64 -8.86 -7.67 2.55
CA THR A 64 -8.63 -8.03 3.95
C THR A 64 -8.48 -9.55 4.06
N ARG A 65 -7.75 -10.00 5.09
CA ARG A 65 -7.57 -11.43 5.37
C ARG A 65 -8.90 -12.17 5.46
N GLU A 66 -9.89 -11.56 6.08
CA GLU A 66 -11.23 -12.13 6.22
C GLU A 66 -11.90 -12.42 4.88
N LEU A 67 -11.82 -11.49 3.92
CA LEU A 67 -12.45 -11.64 2.61
C LEU A 67 -11.66 -12.54 1.66
N SER A 68 -10.33 -12.54 1.76
CA SER A 68 -9.48 -13.37 0.90
C SER A 68 -9.30 -14.80 1.41
N GLY A 69 -9.41 -15.03 2.72
CA GLY A 69 -8.99 -16.28 3.36
C GLY A 69 -7.47 -16.52 3.31
N LYS A 70 -6.67 -15.53 2.92
CA LYS A 70 -5.22 -15.63 2.76
C LYS A 70 -4.49 -14.85 3.85
N ASP A 71 -3.41 -15.40 4.37
CA ASP A 71 -2.56 -14.73 5.36
C ASP A 71 -1.70 -13.61 4.76
N ARG A 72 -1.46 -13.65 3.46
CA ARG A 72 -0.73 -12.62 2.72
C ARG A 72 -1.51 -12.16 1.51
N GLN A 73 -1.49 -10.86 1.27
CA GLN A 73 -2.18 -10.25 0.16
C GLN A 73 -1.25 -9.98 -1.02
N PRO A 74 -1.76 -10.01 -2.26
CA PRO A 74 -0.98 -9.67 -3.44
C PRO A 74 -0.57 -8.19 -3.40
N LEU A 75 0.72 -7.92 -3.59
CA LEU A 75 1.27 -6.59 -3.66
C LEU A 75 2.10 -6.43 -4.94
N TYR A 76 1.92 -5.31 -5.61
CA TYR A 76 2.70 -4.89 -6.77
C TYR A 76 3.85 -4.04 -6.27
N THR A 77 5.07 -4.37 -6.67
CA THR A 77 6.25 -3.56 -6.34
C THR A 77 6.52 -2.58 -7.46
N VAL A 78 6.45 -1.30 -7.14
CA VAL A 78 6.80 -0.22 -8.08
C VAL A 78 8.16 0.31 -7.70
N SER A 79 9.11 0.29 -8.64
CA SER A 79 10.47 0.77 -8.42
C SER A 79 10.87 1.86 -9.42
N ALA A 80 11.64 2.82 -8.94
CA ALA A 80 12.36 3.80 -9.73
C ALA A 80 13.85 3.53 -9.60
N VAL A 81 14.51 3.27 -10.73
CA VAL A 81 15.92 2.90 -10.82
C VAL A 81 16.67 3.96 -11.61
N LEU A 82 17.72 4.53 -11.04
CA LEU A 82 18.62 5.44 -11.71
C LEU A 82 19.89 4.70 -12.14
N THR A 83 20.23 4.84 -13.41
CA THR A 83 21.44 4.22 -13.96
C THR A 83 22.30 5.25 -14.70
N ALA A 84 23.62 5.10 -14.64
CA ALA A 84 24.58 5.80 -15.51
C ALA A 84 25.63 4.81 -15.97
N LYS A 85 25.93 4.79 -17.28
CA LYS A 85 26.89 3.87 -17.90
C LYS A 85 26.68 2.41 -17.45
N GLU A 86 25.42 1.96 -17.48
CA GLU A 86 24.95 0.62 -17.07
C GLU A 86 25.12 0.28 -15.58
N LYS A 87 25.59 1.23 -14.76
CA LYS A 87 25.68 1.06 -13.32
C LYS A 87 24.47 1.65 -12.62
N GLU A 88 23.83 0.87 -11.73
CA GLU A 88 22.79 1.38 -10.84
C GLU A 88 23.41 2.39 -9.85
N LEU A 89 22.80 3.58 -9.80
CA LEU A 89 23.21 4.68 -8.91
C LEU A 89 22.33 4.75 -7.69
N ASP A 90 21.02 4.54 -7.89
CA ASP A 90 20.05 4.62 -6.81
C ASP A 90 18.78 3.85 -7.19
N ARG A 91 18.05 3.37 -6.17
CA ARG A 91 16.77 2.65 -6.31
C ARG A 91 15.84 3.02 -5.16
N THR A 92 14.61 3.28 -5.51
CA THR A 92 13.52 3.45 -4.53
C THR A 92 12.35 2.57 -4.92
N GLU A 93 11.75 1.91 -3.94
CA GLU A 93 10.63 0.99 -4.16
C GLU A 93 9.45 1.32 -3.27
N LYS A 94 8.23 1.08 -3.79
CA LYS A 94 6.98 1.11 -3.04
C LYS A 94 6.13 -0.09 -3.40
N ARG A 95 5.50 -0.69 -2.40
CA ARG A 95 4.50 -1.74 -2.61
C ARG A 95 3.11 -1.13 -2.57
N VAL A 96 2.22 -1.64 -3.40
CA VAL A 96 0.83 -1.19 -3.49
C VAL A 96 -0.10 -2.37 -3.72
N GLY A 97 -1.19 -2.44 -2.95
CA GLY A 97 -2.29 -3.36 -3.20
C GLY A 97 -3.31 -2.71 -4.12
N LEU A 98 -3.74 -3.41 -5.17
CA LEU A 98 -4.75 -2.92 -6.09
C LEU A 98 -6.14 -3.16 -5.50
N ARG A 99 -6.85 -2.09 -5.17
CA ARG A 99 -8.18 -2.15 -4.54
C ARG A 99 -8.96 -0.88 -4.76
N THR A 100 -10.29 -0.98 -4.62
CA THR A 100 -11.14 0.16 -4.30
C THR A 100 -11.60 0.07 -2.85
N ILE A 101 -11.71 1.21 -2.18
CA ILE A 101 -12.37 1.32 -0.88
C ILE A 101 -13.34 2.49 -0.95
N GLU A 102 -14.58 2.23 -0.61
CA GLU A 102 -15.67 3.19 -0.69
C GLU A 102 -16.40 3.25 0.64
N LEU A 103 -16.86 4.45 1.02
CA LEU A 103 -17.77 4.64 2.13
C LEU A 103 -19.17 4.83 1.57
N ASN A 104 -20.01 3.79 1.72
CA ASN A 104 -21.43 3.89 1.36
C ASN A 104 -22.18 4.70 2.42
N ARG A 105 -22.82 5.79 1.96
CA ARG A 105 -23.63 6.70 2.77
C ARG A 105 -25.03 6.89 2.19
N GLU A 106 -25.56 5.87 1.55
CA GLU A 106 -26.93 5.90 1.02
C GLU A 106 -27.97 5.92 2.13
N ARG A 107 -29.12 6.51 1.83
CA ARG A 107 -30.29 6.46 2.72
C ARG A 107 -30.93 5.10 2.68
N ASP A 108 -31.30 4.58 3.83
CA ASP A 108 -32.11 3.40 4.02
C ASP A 108 -33.39 3.73 4.82
N PRO A 109 -34.32 2.77 5.03
CA PRO A 109 -35.56 3.02 5.80
C PRO A 109 -35.32 3.47 7.25
N TYR A 110 -34.14 3.26 7.80
CA TYR A 110 -33.80 3.55 9.20
C TYR A 110 -32.93 4.79 9.35
N GLY A 111 -32.35 5.33 8.26
CA GLY A 111 -31.53 6.53 8.30
C GLY A 111 -30.49 6.63 7.19
N MET A 112 -29.26 6.98 7.56
CA MET A 112 -28.11 7.06 6.67
C MET A 112 -27.20 5.85 6.93
N ASN A 113 -26.94 5.09 5.87
CA ASN A 113 -25.95 4.01 5.92
C ASN A 113 -24.53 4.58 6.14
N PHE A 114 -23.71 3.84 6.84
CA PHE A 114 -22.30 4.13 7.03
C PHE A 114 -21.52 2.82 6.95
N GLN A 115 -21.26 2.37 5.73
CA GLN A 115 -20.68 1.06 5.47
C GLN A 115 -19.52 1.15 4.50
N PHE A 116 -18.41 0.54 4.85
CA PHE A 116 -17.30 0.39 3.91
C PHE A 116 -17.60 -0.71 2.89
N ARG A 117 -17.12 -0.48 1.65
CA ARG A 117 -17.06 -1.50 0.60
C ARG A 117 -15.63 -1.62 0.11
N LEU A 118 -15.10 -2.83 0.10
CA LEU A 118 -13.79 -3.15 -0.44
C LEU A 118 -13.99 -3.92 -1.74
N ASN A 119 -13.49 -3.39 -2.85
CA ASN A 119 -13.71 -3.94 -4.20
C ASN A 119 -15.19 -4.24 -4.49
N GLY A 120 -16.08 -3.32 -4.08
CA GLY A 120 -17.54 -3.47 -4.22
C GLY A 120 -18.22 -4.38 -3.18
N VAL A 121 -17.46 -5.16 -2.39
CA VAL A 121 -18.01 -6.05 -1.37
C VAL A 121 -18.21 -5.30 -0.04
N PRO A 122 -19.41 -5.33 0.56
CA PRO A 122 -19.65 -4.75 1.88
C PRO A 122 -18.73 -5.35 2.94
N LEU A 123 -18.15 -4.49 3.77
CA LEU A 123 -17.21 -4.88 4.82
C LEU A 123 -17.65 -4.30 6.16
N PHE A 124 -17.87 -5.17 7.14
CA PHE A 124 -18.03 -4.78 8.53
C PHE A 124 -16.64 -4.54 9.16
N ILE A 125 -16.41 -3.32 9.67
CA ILE A 125 -15.12 -2.97 10.27
C ILE A 125 -15.02 -3.53 11.69
N LYS A 126 -14.08 -4.44 11.88
CA LYS A 126 -13.64 -4.97 13.17
C LYS A 126 -12.27 -4.37 13.45
N GLY A 127 -12.22 -3.33 14.27
CA GLY A 127 -11.02 -2.55 14.42
C GLY A 127 -10.74 -2.09 15.84
N SER A 128 -9.56 -1.55 16.03
CA SER A 128 -9.11 -0.94 17.28
C SER A 128 -8.32 0.33 17.02
N ASN A 129 -8.26 1.23 18.00
CA ASN A 129 -7.32 2.33 17.96
C ASN A 129 -5.90 1.82 18.22
N LEU A 130 -4.98 2.28 17.37
CA LEU A 130 -3.56 2.17 17.59
C LEU A 130 -3.09 3.47 18.26
N ILE A 131 -2.91 3.42 19.57
CA ILE A 131 -2.24 4.47 20.35
C ILE A 131 -0.74 4.22 20.32
N PRO A 132 0.12 5.23 20.63
CA PRO A 132 1.56 4.99 20.75
C PRO A 132 1.85 3.83 21.71
N PRO A 133 2.48 2.74 21.23
CA PRO A 133 2.67 1.54 22.04
C PRO A 133 3.76 1.67 23.10
N ASP A 134 4.57 2.73 23.03
CA ASP A 134 5.60 3.07 24.03
C ASP A 134 5.72 4.59 24.12
N SER A 135 5.97 5.11 25.32
CA SER A 135 6.24 6.54 25.55
C SER A 135 7.55 6.99 24.86
N PHE A 136 8.46 6.07 24.62
CA PHE A 136 9.70 6.29 23.90
C PHE A 136 9.65 5.57 22.57
N ILE A 137 9.44 6.30 21.49
CA ILE A 137 9.26 5.77 20.12
C ILE A 137 10.42 4.83 19.72
N THR A 138 11.65 5.17 20.11
CA THR A 138 12.85 4.39 19.78
C THR A 138 12.91 3.00 20.44
N ARG A 139 12.03 2.71 21.39
CA ARG A 139 11.90 1.37 22.00
C ARG A 139 10.94 0.46 21.24
N PHE A 140 10.17 1.01 20.30
CA PHE A 140 9.23 0.25 19.51
C PHE A 140 9.90 -0.15 18.21
N ASP A 141 10.51 -1.33 18.22
CA ASP A 141 11.23 -1.94 17.11
C ASP A 141 10.32 -2.79 16.22
N ASP A 142 10.86 -3.28 15.10
CA ASP A 142 10.14 -4.10 14.12
C ASP A 142 9.60 -5.40 14.76
N LYS A 143 10.30 -5.98 15.74
CA LYS A 143 9.85 -7.19 16.42
C LYS A 143 8.57 -6.94 17.24
N LYS A 144 8.49 -5.82 17.93
CA LYS A 144 7.29 -5.42 18.67
C LYS A 144 6.16 -5.04 17.73
N LEU A 145 6.49 -4.41 16.60
CA LEU A 145 5.52 -4.11 15.54
C LEU A 145 4.90 -5.39 14.98
N GLU A 146 5.70 -6.38 14.61
CA GLU A 146 5.22 -7.65 14.08
C GLU A 146 4.34 -8.37 15.12
N ALA A 147 4.76 -8.43 16.40
CA ALA A 147 3.98 -9.03 17.47
C ALA A 147 2.63 -8.34 17.71
N LEU A 148 2.58 -7.00 17.61
CA LEU A 148 1.34 -6.22 17.72
C LEU A 148 0.38 -6.55 16.57
N LEU A 149 0.89 -6.64 15.35
CA LEU A 149 0.08 -6.95 14.17
C LEU A 149 -0.36 -8.42 14.16
N ASP A 150 0.45 -9.33 14.67
CA ASP A 150 0.06 -10.74 14.87
C ASP A 150 -1.08 -10.86 15.90
N ALA A 151 -1.03 -10.08 16.97
CA ALA A 151 -2.12 -10.00 17.94
C ALA A 151 -3.40 -9.44 17.32
N ALA A 152 -3.30 -8.41 16.46
CA ALA A 152 -4.44 -7.85 15.73
C ALA A 152 -5.06 -8.91 14.79
N GLN A 153 -4.25 -9.68 14.07
CA GLN A 153 -4.72 -10.79 13.23
C GLN A 153 -5.36 -11.91 14.05
N PHE A 154 -4.76 -12.28 15.19
CA PHE A 154 -5.33 -13.27 16.10
C PHE A 154 -6.70 -12.86 16.63
N ALA A 155 -6.88 -11.56 16.91
CA ALA A 155 -8.17 -10.98 17.33
C ALA A 155 -9.16 -10.79 16.15
N ASN A 156 -8.82 -11.24 14.93
CA ASN A 156 -9.61 -11.07 13.71
C ASN A 156 -9.95 -9.61 13.39
N LEU A 157 -9.05 -8.67 13.71
CA LEU A 157 -9.21 -7.28 13.28
C LEU A 157 -8.94 -7.18 11.77
N ASN A 158 -9.71 -6.33 11.09
CA ASN A 158 -9.52 -6.01 9.68
C ASN A 158 -9.16 -4.54 9.42
N MET A 159 -9.16 -3.71 10.48
CA MET A 159 -8.75 -2.31 10.42
C MET A 159 -8.07 -1.87 11.72
N LEU A 160 -7.05 -1.02 11.59
CA LEU A 160 -6.45 -0.28 12.70
C LEU A 160 -6.63 1.22 12.46
N ARG A 161 -7.01 1.97 13.51
CA ARG A 161 -7.06 3.42 13.45
C ARG A 161 -5.85 4.01 14.16
N VAL A 162 -4.98 4.66 13.44
CA VAL A 162 -3.89 5.46 14.03
C VAL A 162 -4.50 6.62 14.78
N TRP A 163 -4.24 6.68 16.09
CA TRP A 163 -4.86 7.68 16.96
C TRP A 163 -4.27 9.07 16.70
N GLY A 164 -5.13 10.07 16.50
CA GLY A 164 -4.72 11.44 16.15
C GLY A 164 -3.98 12.21 17.26
N GLY A 165 -3.99 11.70 18.51
CA GLY A 165 -3.20 12.25 19.63
C GLY A 165 -1.78 11.68 19.73
N GLY A 166 -1.36 10.84 18.76
CA GLY A 166 -0.03 10.24 18.70
C GLY A 166 0.83 10.82 17.58
N TYR A 167 1.64 9.98 17.01
CA TYR A 167 2.49 10.28 15.84
C TYR A 167 2.08 9.41 14.65
N TYR A 168 2.40 9.84 13.44
CA TYR A 168 2.21 9.00 12.25
C TYR A 168 3.05 7.74 12.37
N ALA A 169 2.45 6.60 12.01
CA ALA A 169 3.16 5.34 12.02
C ALA A 169 4.28 5.33 10.95
N SER A 170 5.25 4.43 11.14
CA SER A 170 6.36 4.26 10.20
C SER A 170 5.91 3.60 8.89
N ASP A 171 6.70 3.77 7.82
CA ASP A 171 6.46 3.06 6.55
C ASP A 171 6.43 1.53 6.75
N ALA A 172 7.24 1.00 7.67
CA ALA A 172 7.26 -0.41 8.03
C ALA A 172 5.89 -0.89 8.57
N PHE A 173 5.20 -0.05 9.35
CA PHE A 173 3.86 -0.36 9.84
C PHE A 173 2.85 -0.46 8.70
N TYR A 174 2.80 0.53 7.81
CA TYR A 174 1.86 0.52 6.68
C TYR A 174 2.13 -0.66 5.74
N ASP A 175 3.39 -0.92 5.45
CA ASP A 175 3.80 -2.07 4.64
C ASP A 175 3.43 -3.41 5.28
N ALA A 176 3.60 -3.54 6.59
CA ALA A 176 3.20 -4.73 7.32
C ALA A 176 1.68 -4.92 7.36
N CYS A 177 0.90 -3.83 7.44
CA CYS A 177 -0.56 -3.86 7.32
C CYS A 177 -1.00 -4.29 5.91
N ASP A 178 -0.39 -3.72 4.87
CA ASP A 178 -0.69 -4.07 3.47
C ASP A 178 -0.43 -5.55 3.20
N ARG A 179 0.69 -6.11 3.69
CA ARG A 179 0.98 -7.55 3.55
C ARG A 179 -0.03 -8.45 4.24
N ARG A 180 -0.57 -8.02 5.38
CA ARG A 180 -1.48 -8.80 6.23
C ARG A 180 -2.96 -8.66 5.88
N GLY A 181 -3.33 -7.75 4.99
CA GLY A 181 -4.72 -7.47 4.72
C GLY A 181 -5.41 -6.69 5.85
N LEU A 182 -4.69 -5.78 6.50
CA LEU A 182 -5.21 -4.86 7.49
C LEU A 182 -5.40 -3.48 6.87
N LEU A 183 -6.62 -2.96 6.94
CA LEU A 183 -6.91 -1.57 6.59
C LEU A 183 -6.37 -0.62 7.66
N VAL A 184 -5.99 0.58 7.26
CA VAL A 184 -5.55 1.63 8.17
C VAL A 184 -6.36 2.89 7.95
N LEU A 185 -6.88 3.45 9.05
CA LEU A 185 -7.50 4.76 9.10
C LEU A 185 -6.56 5.71 9.86
N SER A 186 -6.06 6.75 9.19
CA SER A 186 -5.14 7.74 9.76
C SER A 186 -5.64 9.16 9.46
#